data_fa4c3d0569f940934cf1db85a4f60efe
#
_entry.id   fa4c3d0569f940934cf1db85a4f60efe
#
_cell.length_a   1.000
_cell.length_b   1.000
_cell.length_c   1.000
_cell.angle_alpha   90.00
_cell.angle_beta   90.00
_cell.angle_gamma   90.00
#
_symmetry.space_group_name_H-M   'P 1'
#
loop_
_entity.id
_entity.type
_entity.pdbx_description
1 polymer ?
#
loop_
_entity_poly.entity_id
_entity_poly.type
_entity_poly.pdbx_seq_one_letter_code
_entity_poly.pdbx_strand_id
1 'polypeptide(L)'
;IVITNLSSSSVYYIKAYATNSFGTSYSDEKIVTTLGDGVVTDLSAEGRANSYIVSEAGKYSFHANLKGNSDEFVTGVPASAELLWETHNITEEVVSGSVVSSVSLSDGKVVFTVPDNYAPGNALIAVKDADGVVLWSWHIWVTDYDPETQNHKYPSGAVLMDRNLGALTAEQEIRAGGLLYQWGRK
;
A
#
# COMPACT_ATOMS: atom_id res chain seq x y z
N ILE A 1 -7.49 20.67 -0.75
CA ILE A 1 -6.25 21.46 -0.54
C ILE A 1 -5.18 20.48 -0.12
N VAL A 2 -4.08 20.41 -0.86
CA VAL A 2 -2.90 19.63 -0.50
C VAL A 2 -1.90 20.58 0.18
N ILE A 3 -1.39 20.18 1.35
CA ILE A 3 -0.34 20.92 2.07
C ILE A 3 0.96 20.17 1.83
N THR A 4 1.94 20.81 1.22
CA THR A 4 3.24 20.24 0.86
C THR A 4 4.37 20.85 1.69
N ASN A 5 5.58 20.27 1.60
CA ASN A 5 6.79 20.74 2.28
C ASN A 5 6.68 20.73 3.82
N LEU A 6 5.95 19.78 4.37
CA LEU A 6 5.94 19.56 5.80
C LEU A 6 7.23 18.82 6.22
N SER A 7 7.78 19.21 7.37
CA SER A 7 8.92 18.48 7.97
C SER A 7 8.45 17.15 8.54
N SER A 8 9.28 16.11 8.43
CA SER A 8 9.02 14.82 9.04
C SER A 8 9.02 14.89 10.59
N SER A 9 8.35 13.95 11.25
CA SER A 9 8.24 13.85 12.73
C SER A 9 7.80 15.15 13.41
N SER A 10 6.98 15.94 12.73
CA SER A 10 6.59 17.28 13.18
C SER A 10 5.09 17.36 13.45
N VAL A 11 4.72 18.07 14.52
CA VAL A 11 3.32 18.33 14.85
C VAL A 11 2.92 19.66 14.20
N TYR A 12 1.81 19.62 13.45
CA TYR A 12 1.22 20.80 12.81
C TYR A 12 -0.18 21.06 13.36
N TYR A 13 -0.48 22.33 13.57
CA TYR A 13 -1.78 22.82 13.99
C TYR A 13 -2.45 23.52 12.81
N ILE A 14 -3.50 22.93 12.28
CA ILE A 14 -4.12 23.35 11.02
C ILE A 14 -5.48 23.95 11.30
N LYS A 15 -5.71 25.16 10.75
CA LYS A 15 -7.02 25.84 10.72
C LYS A 15 -7.34 26.30 9.31
N ALA A 16 -8.57 26.08 8.88
CA ALA A 16 -9.08 26.74 7.70
C ALA A 16 -9.53 28.18 8.07
N TYR A 17 -9.44 29.11 7.14
CA TYR A 17 -9.94 30.46 7.33
C TYR A 17 -10.66 30.98 6.10
N ALA A 18 -11.59 31.91 6.33
CA ALA A 18 -12.25 32.65 5.30
C ALA A 18 -12.28 34.13 5.68
N THR A 19 -12.00 35.00 4.72
CA THR A 19 -11.95 36.47 4.91
C THR A 19 -12.97 37.15 4.00
N ASN A 20 -13.69 38.15 4.54
CA ASN A 20 -14.54 39.03 3.78
C ASN A 20 -14.34 40.49 4.25
N SER A 21 -15.16 41.41 3.77
CA SER A 21 -15.08 42.85 4.14
C SER A 21 -15.37 43.15 5.63
N PHE A 22 -15.90 42.19 6.39
CA PHE A 22 -16.24 42.33 7.81
C PHE A 22 -15.20 41.68 8.74
N GLY A 23 -14.27 40.89 8.19
CA GLY A 23 -13.20 40.24 8.97
C GLY A 23 -12.86 38.84 8.53
N THR A 24 -12.03 38.17 9.35
CA THR A 24 -11.58 36.80 9.13
C THR A 24 -12.16 35.88 10.19
N SER A 25 -12.68 34.71 9.76
CA SER A 25 -13.17 33.67 10.64
C SER A 25 -12.32 32.39 10.42
N TYR A 26 -12.08 31.64 11.49
CA TYR A 26 -11.27 30.41 11.50
C TYR A 26 -12.12 29.21 11.92
N SER A 27 -11.78 28.04 11.36
CA SER A 27 -12.32 26.75 11.84
C SER A 27 -11.71 26.35 13.18
N ASP A 28 -12.25 25.28 13.77
CA ASP A 28 -11.57 24.57 14.84
C ASP A 28 -10.20 24.08 14.37
N GLU A 29 -9.29 23.99 15.34
CA GLU A 29 -7.93 23.52 15.11
C GLU A 29 -7.90 22.00 14.96
N LYS A 30 -7.17 21.51 13.94
CA LYS A 30 -6.81 20.10 13.81
C LYS A 30 -5.32 19.91 14.03
N ILE A 31 -4.97 18.92 14.84
CA ILE A 31 -3.59 18.53 15.08
C ILE A 31 -3.28 17.39 14.11
N VAL A 32 -2.19 17.53 13.36
CA VAL A 32 -1.66 16.50 12.44
C VAL A 32 -0.19 16.31 12.76
N THR A 33 0.23 15.07 12.95
CA THR A 33 1.65 14.72 13.12
C THR A 33 2.13 14.05 11.84
N THR A 34 3.17 14.61 11.24
CA THR A 34 3.82 13.98 10.08
C THR A 34 4.64 12.77 10.52
N LEU A 35 4.68 11.75 9.67
CA LEU A 35 5.51 10.58 9.92
C LEU A 35 6.99 10.96 9.92
N GLY A 36 7.79 10.28 10.76
CA GLY A 36 9.23 10.49 10.82
C GLY A 36 9.95 9.90 9.62
N ASP A 37 11.02 10.57 9.19
CA ASP A 37 12.00 9.94 8.30
C ASP A 37 12.58 8.72 9.01
N GLY A 38 12.11 7.53 8.65
CA GLY A 38 12.55 6.27 9.23
C GLY A 38 11.50 5.47 10.01
N VAL A 39 10.29 6.00 10.23
CA VAL A 39 9.17 5.17 10.71
C VAL A 39 8.80 4.17 9.63
N VAL A 40 8.91 2.88 9.96
CA VAL A 40 8.51 1.78 9.08
C VAL A 40 7.24 1.16 9.66
N THR A 41 6.14 1.23 8.92
CA THR A 41 4.87 0.60 9.30
C THR A 41 4.95 -0.89 9.01
N ASP A 42 4.79 -1.73 10.03
CA ASP A 42 4.77 -3.18 9.88
C ASP A 42 3.38 -3.68 9.50
N LEU A 43 3.18 -4.02 8.23
CA LEU A 43 1.92 -4.54 7.71
C LEU A 43 1.59 -5.95 8.21
N SER A 44 2.57 -6.66 8.78
CA SER A 44 2.38 -7.99 9.36
C SER A 44 2.19 -7.99 10.88
N ALA A 45 2.11 -6.82 11.52
CA ALA A 45 1.98 -6.70 12.97
C ALA A 45 0.67 -7.30 13.50
N GLU A 46 -0.43 -7.12 12.77
CA GLU A 46 -1.75 -7.63 13.14
C GLU A 46 -2.17 -8.91 12.38
N GLY A 47 -1.32 -9.38 11.50
CA GLY A 47 -1.57 -10.59 10.71
C GLY A 47 -0.77 -10.59 9.41
N ARG A 48 -0.72 -11.74 8.77
CA ARG A 48 0.01 -11.95 7.52
C ARG A 48 -0.95 -12.16 6.36
N ALA A 49 -0.61 -11.65 5.20
CA ALA A 49 -1.37 -11.78 3.98
C ALA A 49 -0.47 -11.97 2.76
N ASN A 50 -1.02 -12.47 1.67
CA ASN A 50 -0.36 -12.46 0.35
C ASN A 50 -0.61 -11.14 -0.40
N SER A 51 -1.56 -10.35 0.06
CA SER A 51 -1.88 -9.03 -0.49
C SER A 51 -2.05 -8.04 0.66
N TYR A 52 -1.31 -6.94 0.60
CA TYR A 52 -1.39 -5.85 1.56
C TYR A 52 -1.95 -4.62 0.88
N ILE A 53 -2.87 -3.95 1.57
CA ILE A 53 -3.44 -2.66 1.15
C ILE A 53 -2.61 -1.55 1.79
N VAL A 54 -2.24 -0.55 0.98
CA VAL A 54 -1.55 0.66 1.42
C VAL A 54 -2.24 1.86 0.82
N SER A 55 -2.63 2.83 1.65
CA SER A 55 -3.39 4.01 1.23
C SER A 55 -2.60 5.32 1.32
N GLU A 56 -1.36 5.28 1.81
CA GLU A 56 -0.57 6.49 2.05
C GLU A 56 0.89 6.30 1.62
N ALA A 57 1.56 7.41 1.32
CA ALA A 57 3.00 7.43 1.13
C ALA A 57 3.73 7.06 2.44
N GLY A 58 4.87 6.39 2.33
CA GLY A 58 5.66 6.02 3.50
C GLY A 58 6.51 4.78 3.31
N LYS A 59 7.15 4.35 4.41
CA LYS A 59 7.92 3.11 4.46
C LYS A 59 7.12 2.02 5.17
N TYR A 60 7.13 0.86 4.57
CA TYR A 60 6.35 -0.30 5.03
C TYR A 60 7.25 -1.53 5.11
N SER A 61 6.87 -2.48 5.96
CA SER A 61 7.54 -3.77 6.04
C SER A 61 6.55 -4.91 6.27
N PHE A 62 6.98 -6.12 5.94
CA PHE A 62 6.29 -7.36 6.30
C PHE A 62 7.29 -8.53 6.38
N HIS A 63 6.89 -9.63 7.02
CA HIS A 63 7.75 -10.81 7.14
C HIS A 63 8.13 -11.41 5.79
N ALA A 64 9.44 -11.60 5.56
CA ALA A 64 10.00 -12.12 4.32
C ALA A 64 10.07 -13.65 4.23
N ASN A 65 10.00 -14.33 5.36
CA ASN A 65 10.24 -15.76 5.49
C ASN A 65 8.99 -16.61 5.70
N LEU A 66 7.82 -15.99 5.73
CA LEU A 66 6.54 -16.68 5.93
C LEU A 66 5.63 -16.45 4.71
N LYS A 67 4.97 -17.52 4.26
CA LYS A 67 4.01 -17.45 3.17
C LYS A 67 2.69 -16.84 3.66
N GLY A 68 2.26 -15.78 3.00
CA GLY A 68 0.94 -15.19 3.13
C GLY A 68 0.32 -15.25 4.52
N ASN A 69 -0.91 -15.68 4.62
CA ASN A 69 -1.70 -15.81 5.84
C ASN A 69 -1.52 -17.18 6.55
N SER A 70 -0.36 -17.80 6.46
CA SER A 70 -0.02 -19.07 7.08
C SER A 70 1.23 -18.97 7.94
N ASP A 71 1.47 -19.98 8.79
CA ASP A 71 2.72 -20.15 9.53
C ASP A 71 3.77 -20.93 8.71
N GLU A 72 3.48 -21.20 7.45
CA GLU A 72 4.37 -21.93 6.56
C GLU A 72 5.53 -21.05 6.11
N PHE A 73 6.74 -21.54 6.26
CA PHE A 73 7.94 -20.86 5.78
C PHE A 73 8.04 -20.94 4.25
N VAL A 74 8.62 -19.92 3.66
CA VAL A 74 9.08 -19.98 2.27
C VAL A 74 10.13 -21.09 2.12
N THR A 75 10.15 -21.74 0.96
CA THR A 75 11.12 -22.82 0.71
C THR A 75 12.46 -22.20 0.33
N GLY A 76 13.41 -22.20 1.25
CA GLY A 76 14.73 -21.62 1.08
C GLY A 76 14.99 -20.46 2.05
N VAL A 77 16.15 -19.84 1.90
CA VAL A 77 16.59 -18.72 2.75
C VAL A 77 16.54 -17.44 1.91
N PRO A 78 15.69 -16.46 2.27
CA PRO A 78 15.68 -15.18 1.59
C PRO A 78 17.04 -14.49 1.66
N ALA A 79 17.59 -14.10 0.53
CA ALA A 79 18.85 -13.37 0.38
C ALA A 79 18.65 -11.95 -0.17
N SER A 80 17.58 -11.73 -0.93
CA SER A 80 17.21 -10.41 -1.47
C SER A 80 15.71 -10.26 -1.60
N ALA A 81 15.25 -9.01 -1.70
CA ALA A 81 13.89 -8.66 -2.07
C ALA A 81 13.92 -7.70 -3.26
N GLU A 82 12.98 -7.86 -4.18
CA GLU A 82 12.92 -7.03 -5.39
C GLU A 82 11.48 -6.78 -5.83
N LEU A 83 11.27 -5.64 -6.48
CA LEU A 83 10.05 -5.31 -7.20
C LEU A 83 10.07 -6.03 -8.55
N LEU A 84 9.15 -6.97 -8.77
CA LEU A 84 9.07 -7.72 -10.02
C LEU A 84 8.36 -6.93 -11.11
N TRP A 85 7.26 -6.28 -10.77
CA TRP A 85 6.49 -5.41 -11.66
C TRP A 85 5.58 -4.50 -10.86
N GLU A 86 5.11 -3.44 -11.50
CA GLU A 86 4.05 -2.57 -11.03
C GLU A 86 3.12 -2.19 -12.19
N THR A 87 1.87 -1.82 -11.86
CA THR A 87 0.88 -1.32 -12.82
C THR A 87 -0.10 -0.41 -12.13
N HIS A 88 -0.55 0.67 -12.78
CA HIS A 88 -1.49 1.61 -12.19
C HIS A 88 -2.67 1.94 -13.11
N ASN A 89 -2.47 2.03 -14.40
CA ASN A 89 -3.50 2.39 -15.37
C ASN A 89 -3.28 1.57 -16.63
N ILE A 90 -4.36 1.16 -17.26
CA ILE A 90 -4.28 0.39 -18.51
C ILE A 90 -4.02 1.28 -19.74
N THR A 91 -4.18 2.59 -19.61
CA THR A 91 -4.06 3.56 -20.72
C THR A 91 -2.76 4.33 -20.72
N GLU A 92 -1.98 4.24 -19.64
CA GLU A 92 -0.73 4.97 -19.46
C GLU A 92 0.42 3.99 -19.23
N GLU A 93 1.59 4.33 -19.73
CA GLU A 93 2.80 3.58 -19.48
C GLU A 93 3.21 3.73 -18.01
N VAL A 94 3.55 2.62 -17.38
CA VAL A 94 4.00 2.61 -15.99
C VAL A 94 5.39 3.23 -15.91
N VAL A 95 5.51 4.29 -15.12
CA VAL A 95 6.82 4.84 -14.75
C VAL A 95 7.36 4.02 -13.57
N SER A 96 8.50 3.37 -13.75
CA SER A 96 9.11 2.55 -12.71
C SER A 96 9.32 3.35 -11.41
N GLY A 97 8.88 2.78 -10.29
CA GLY A 97 8.93 3.42 -8.98
C GLY A 97 7.76 4.35 -8.67
N SER A 98 6.72 4.41 -9.55
CA SER A 98 5.56 5.27 -9.33
C SER A 98 4.57 4.71 -8.31
N VAL A 99 4.51 3.39 -8.14
CA VAL A 99 3.70 2.71 -7.12
C VAL A 99 4.56 2.37 -5.91
N VAL A 100 5.71 1.71 -6.15
CA VAL A 100 6.70 1.34 -5.12
C VAL A 100 8.09 1.76 -5.58
N SER A 101 8.70 2.74 -4.93
CA SER A 101 9.96 3.36 -5.37
C SER A 101 11.22 2.63 -4.92
N SER A 102 11.14 1.83 -3.87
CA SER A 102 12.28 1.04 -3.38
C SER A 102 11.82 -0.24 -2.69
N VAL A 103 12.62 -1.29 -2.80
CA VAL A 103 12.43 -2.57 -2.12
C VAL A 103 13.77 -3.07 -1.61
N SER A 104 13.80 -3.59 -0.40
CA SER A 104 14.99 -4.21 0.21
C SER A 104 14.59 -5.31 1.18
N LEU A 105 15.56 -6.17 1.52
CA LEU A 105 15.45 -7.16 2.60
C LEU A 105 16.30 -6.68 3.78
N SER A 106 15.71 -6.55 4.96
CA SER A 106 16.40 -6.16 6.20
C SER A 106 15.78 -6.88 7.39
N ASP A 107 16.61 -7.47 8.24
CA ASP A 107 16.20 -8.13 9.50
C ASP A 107 15.05 -9.14 9.33
N GLY A 108 15.08 -9.92 8.23
CA GLY A 108 14.05 -10.93 7.93
C GLY A 108 12.71 -10.35 7.47
N LYS A 109 12.68 -9.07 7.14
CA LYS A 109 11.51 -8.37 6.57
C LYS A 109 11.82 -7.82 5.19
N VAL A 110 10.82 -7.84 4.33
CA VAL A 110 10.78 -6.98 3.16
C VAL A 110 10.49 -5.57 3.66
N VAL A 111 11.27 -4.59 3.22
CA VAL A 111 11.05 -3.16 3.46
C VAL A 111 10.86 -2.50 2.11
N PHE A 112 9.81 -1.70 1.96
CA PHE A 112 9.53 -0.99 0.71
C PHE A 112 9.01 0.43 0.97
N THR A 113 9.07 1.28 -0.05
CA THR A 113 8.62 2.67 0.01
C THR A 113 7.55 2.94 -1.03
N VAL A 114 6.43 3.50 -0.59
CA VAL A 114 5.44 4.16 -1.44
C VAL A 114 5.82 5.63 -1.49
N PRO A 115 6.17 6.21 -2.67
CA PRO A 115 6.66 7.58 -2.77
C PRO A 115 5.56 8.62 -2.50
N ASP A 116 5.93 9.84 -2.12
CA ASP A 116 4.98 10.92 -1.80
C ASP A 116 4.04 11.28 -2.98
N ASN A 117 4.53 11.09 -4.19
CA ASN A 117 3.77 11.34 -5.42
C ASN A 117 3.32 10.03 -6.10
N TYR A 118 3.02 9.01 -5.30
CA TYR A 118 2.64 7.70 -5.83
C TYR A 118 1.41 7.78 -6.74
N ALA A 119 1.37 6.86 -7.70
CA ALA A 119 0.17 6.55 -8.46
C ALA A 119 -0.56 5.36 -7.79
N PRO A 120 -1.89 5.44 -7.55
CA PRO A 120 -2.65 4.26 -7.14
C PRO A 120 -2.46 3.11 -8.14
N GLY A 121 -2.18 1.92 -7.63
CA GLY A 121 -1.83 0.81 -8.50
C GLY A 121 -1.49 -0.46 -7.74
N ASN A 122 -0.84 -1.36 -8.44
CA ASN A 122 -0.46 -2.67 -7.94
C ASN A 122 1.03 -2.88 -8.13
N ALA A 123 1.67 -3.53 -7.17
CA ALA A 123 3.06 -3.95 -7.26
C ALA A 123 3.19 -5.39 -6.79
N LEU A 124 4.09 -6.15 -7.41
CA LEU A 124 4.47 -7.48 -6.95
C LEU A 124 5.90 -7.44 -6.45
N ILE A 125 6.07 -7.74 -5.17
CA ILE A 125 7.38 -7.83 -4.52
C ILE A 125 7.68 -9.30 -4.27
N ALA A 126 8.89 -9.74 -4.61
CA ALA A 126 9.36 -11.09 -4.34
C ALA A 126 10.59 -11.11 -3.46
N VAL A 127 10.76 -12.21 -2.71
CA VAL A 127 12.03 -12.59 -2.12
C VAL A 127 12.67 -13.69 -2.94
N LYS A 128 14.01 -13.61 -3.06
CA LYS A 128 14.84 -14.56 -3.79
C LYS A 128 15.92 -15.13 -2.87
N ASP A 129 16.36 -16.32 -3.19
CA ASP A 129 17.55 -16.91 -2.58
C ASP A 129 18.85 -16.33 -3.15
N ALA A 130 19.99 -16.87 -2.71
CA ALA A 130 21.32 -16.45 -3.16
C ALA A 130 21.58 -16.74 -4.66
N ASP A 131 20.87 -17.69 -5.24
CA ASP A 131 20.96 -18.06 -6.66
C ASP A 131 19.98 -17.24 -7.53
N GLY A 132 19.19 -16.33 -6.93
CA GLY A 132 18.22 -15.49 -7.61
C GLY A 132 16.89 -16.18 -7.90
N VAL A 133 16.64 -17.35 -7.32
CA VAL A 133 15.38 -18.08 -7.48
C VAL A 133 14.30 -17.45 -6.60
N VAL A 134 13.13 -17.18 -7.17
CA VAL A 134 11.99 -16.65 -6.42
C VAL A 134 11.48 -17.70 -5.44
N LEU A 135 11.52 -17.36 -4.16
CA LEU A 135 11.01 -18.20 -3.07
C LEU A 135 9.53 -17.97 -2.81
N TRP A 136 9.11 -16.69 -2.79
CA TRP A 136 7.72 -16.28 -2.63
C TRP A 136 7.51 -14.87 -3.13
N SER A 137 6.24 -14.45 -3.34
CA SER A 137 5.87 -13.09 -3.75
C SER A 137 4.61 -12.61 -3.04
N TRP A 138 4.51 -11.29 -2.87
CA TRP A 138 3.38 -10.61 -2.26
C TRP A 138 2.90 -9.49 -3.16
N HIS A 139 1.59 -9.35 -3.22
CA HIS A 139 0.92 -8.25 -3.89
C HIS A 139 0.81 -7.05 -2.94
N ILE A 140 1.24 -5.89 -3.40
CA ILE A 140 1.01 -4.60 -2.73
C ILE A 140 -0.02 -3.84 -3.55
N TRP A 141 -1.14 -3.53 -2.94
CA TRP A 141 -2.22 -2.79 -3.54
C TRP A 141 -2.25 -1.39 -2.95
N VAL A 142 -1.73 -0.42 -3.69
CA VAL A 142 -1.73 1.00 -3.32
C VAL A 142 -3.03 1.61 -3.80
N THR A 143 -3.95 1.88 -2.85
CA THR A 143 -5.32 2.26 -3.14
C THR A 143 -5.95 2.97 -1.95
N ASP A 144 -7.00 3.74 -2.20
CA ASP A 144 -7.88 4.34 -1.20
C ASP A 144 -8.99 3.36 -0.70
N TYR A 145 -8.98 2.12 -1.15
CA TYR A 145 -9.96 1.11 -0.73
C TYR A 145 -9.81 0.78 0.75
N ASP A 146 -10.91 0.92 1.48
CA ASP A 146 -11.02 0.55 2.89
C ASP A 146 -11.92 -0.69 3.04
N PRO A 147 -11.36 -1.87 3.36
CA PRO A 147 -12.14 -3.11 3.50
C PRO A 147 -13.09 -3.12 4.69
N GLU A 148 -12.97 -2.20 5.64
CA GLU A 148 -13.88 -2.12 6.78
C GLU A 148 -15.19 -1.38 6.45
N THR A 149 -15.10 -0.36 5.62
CA THR A 149 -16.22 0.52 5.28
C THR A 149 -16.75 0.30 3.87
N GLN A 150 -15.92 -0.12 2.93
CA GLN A 150 -16.24 -0.31 1.51
C GLN A 150 -16.44 -1.79 1.18
N ASN A 151 -17.49 -2.39 1.74
CA ASN A 151 -17.83 -3.79 1.49
C ASN A 151 -19.33 -4.00 1.38
N HIS A 152 -19.73 -5.11 0.76
CA HIS A 152 -21.12 -5.59 0.70
C HIS A 152 -21.39 -6.62 1.78
N LYS A 153 -22.32 -6.31 2.67
CA LYS A 153 -22.80 -7.23 3.72
C LYS A 153 -24.12 -7.85 3.29
N TYR A 154 -24.14 -9.16 3.21
CA TYR A 154 -25.33 -9.94 2.81
C TYR A 154 -26.15 -10.38 4.04
N PRO A 155 -27.47 -10.60 3.89
CA PRO A 155 -28.30 -11.11 4.99
C PRO A 155 -27.83 -12.46 5.55
N SER A 156 -27.11 -13.26 4.76
CA SER A 156 -26.46 -14.51 5.19
C SER A 156 -25.28 -14.32 6.14
N GLY A 157 -24.86 -13.07 6.38
CA GLY A 157 -23.65 -12.74 7.14
C GLY A 157 -22.36 -12.73 6.30
N ALA A 158 -22.41 -13.09 5.02
CA ALA A 158 -21.27 -13.00 4.13
C ALA A 158 -20.91 -11.54 3.89
N VAL A 159 -19.60 -11.27 3.88
CA VAL A 159 -19.02 -9.94 3.57
C VAL A 159 -18.12 -10.10 2.37
N LEU A 160 -18.38 -9.33 1.31
CA LEU A 160 -17.58 -9.32 0.09
C LEU A 160 -17.05 -7.91 -0.15
N MET A 161 -15.87 -7.83 -0.74
CA MET A 161 -15.31 -6.56 -1.22
C MET A 161 -16.26 -5.92 -2.25
N ASP A 162 -16.28 -4.60 -2.32
CA ASP A 162 -17.06 -3.85 -3.32
C ASP A 162 -16.42 -3.90 -4.72
N ARG A 163 -15.19 -4.41 -4.82
CA ARG A 163 -14.38 -4.48 -6.04
C ARG A 163 -13.51 -5.72 -6.10
N ASN A 164 -12.99 -6.04 -7.28
CA ASN A 164 -12.02 -7.11 -7.46
C ASN A 164 -10.67 -6.75 -6.80
N LEU A 165 -9.93 -7.75 -6.34
CA LEU A 165 -8.60 -7.55 -5.77
C LEU A 165 -7.68 -6.89 -6.82
N GLY A 166 -7.05 -5.78 -6.42
CA GLY A 166 -6.20 -4.98 -7.29
C GLY A 166 -6.95 -4.01 -8.23
N ALA A 167 -8.28 -3.92 -8.14
CA ALA A 167 -9.04 -2.94 -8.91
C ALA A 167 -8.80 -1.51 -8.38
N LEU A 168 -8.67 -0.55 -9.28
CA LEU A 168 -8.44 0.86 -8.93
C LEU A 168 -9.74 1.63 -8.65
N THR A 169 -10.89 1.02 -8.92
CA THR A 169 -12.22 1.61 -8.70
C THR A 169 -13.28 0.52 -8.59
N ALA A 170 -14.41 0.84 -7.95
CA ALA A 170 -15.63 0.03 -7.94
C ALA A 170 -16.60 0.42 -9.08
N GLU A 171 -16.32 1.51 -9.81
CA GLU A 171 -17.18 2.01 -10.88
C GLU A 171 -17.16 1.04 -12.09
N GLN A 172 -18.22 1.10 -12.91
CA GLN A 172 -18.35 0.21 -14.06
C GLN A 172 -17.47 0.68 -15.23
N GLU A 173 -16.17 0.49 -15.08
CA GLU A 173 -15.15 0.85 -16.07
C GLU A 173 -14.00 -0.18 -16.11
N ILE A 174 -13.10 -0.03 -17.08
CA ILE A 174 -11.99 -0.98 -17.30
C ILE A 174 -11.09 -1.13 -16.06
N ARG A 175 -10.83 -0.05 -15.31
CA ARG A 175 -10.00 -0.07 -14.10
C ARG A 175 -10.61 -0.87 -12.93
N ALA A 176 -11.89 -1.27 -13.03
CA ALA A 176 -12.57 -2.16 -12.09
C ALA A 176 -12.23 -3.64 -12.30
N GLY A 177 -11.48 -3.99 -13.35
CA GLY A 177 -11.14 -5.38 -13.67
C GLY A 177 -10.30 -6.09 -12.61
N GLY A 178 -9.42 -5.34 -11.92
CA GLY A 178 -8.49 -5.90 -10.93
C GLY A 178 -7.39 -6.75 -11.57
N LEU A 179 -6.75 -7.57 -10.73
CA LEU A 179 -5.68 -8.47 -11.15
C LEU A 179 -6.19 -9.88 -11.45
N LEU A 180 -5.54 -10.54 -12.40
CA LEU A 180 -5.79 -11.96 -12.70
C LEU A 180 -4.79 -12.82 -11.93
N TYR A 181 -5.32 -13.77 -11.16
CA TYR A 181 -4.52 -14.72 -10.38
C TYR A 181 -4.61 -16.13 -10.99
N GLN A 182 -3.49 -16.81 -11.05
CA GLN A 182 -3.43 -18.20 -11.44
C GLN A 182 -3.23 -19.08 -10.20
N TRP A 183 -4.13 -20.05 -9.99
CA TRP A 183 -4.00 -21.01 -8.90
C TRP A 183 -2.66 -21.76 -8.96
N GLY A 184 -2.00 -21.88 -7.79
CA GLY A 184 -0.75 -22.64 -7.64
C GLY A 184 0.52 -21.95 -8.16
N ARG A 185 0.45 -20.69 -8.61
CA ARG A 185 1.66 -19.91 -8.90
C ARG A 185 2.18 -19.18 -7.66
N LYS A 186 3.54 -19.14 -7.58
CA LYS A 186 4.27 -18.39 -6.56
C LYS A 186 4.40 -16.93 -6.97
#